data_61309d1fc4db7b27977ab94624824b33
#
_entry.id   61309d1fc4db7b27977ab94624824b33
#
_cell.length_a   1.000
_cell.length_b   1.000
_cell.length_c   1.000
_cell.angle_alpha   90.00
_cell.angle_beta   90.00
_cell.angle_gamma   90.00
#
_symmetry.space_group_name_H-M   'P 1'
#
loop_
_entity.id
_entity.type
_entity.pdbx_description
1 polymer ?
#
loop_
_entity_poly.entity_id
_entity_poly.type
_entity_poly.pdbx_seq_one_letter_code
_entity_poly.pdbx_strand_id
1 'polypeptide(L)'
;VVLGDYEDLAEGQKVRCTGRILEVPVGPELMGRVVDSLGNPIDGKGDLGTELTSPVEKVAPGVIARQSVDEPVQTGLKAIDTMVPIGRGQRELIIGDRQIGKTAVAIDAIINQKDTGIKCIYVAVGQKQSSIAAVVRKLEEHGAMDHTIVVAAGAADPAAMQFLAPYSGTSM
;
A
#
# COMPACT_ATOMS: atom_id res chain seq x y z
N VAL A 1 -21.42 1.87 -6.53
CA VAL A 1 -20.27 0.95 -6.71
C VAL A 1 -20.32 -0.07 -5.57
N VAL A 2 -20.14 -1.35 -5.90
CA VAL A 2 -20.08 -2.44 -4.91
C VAL A 2 -18.62 -2.68 -4.55
N LEU A 3 -18.32 -2.70 -3.25
CA LEU A 3 -16.97 -2.94 -2.72
C LEU A 3 -16.93 -4.34 -2.09
N GLY A 4 -16.82 -5.35 -2.92
CA GLY A 4 -16.84 -6.77 -2.53
C GLY A 4 -17.59 -7.61 -3.56
N ASP A 5 -18.00 -8.81 -3.16
CA ASP A 5 -18.74 -9.72 -4.01
C ASP A 5 -20.13 -9.16 -4.33
N TYR A 6 -20.54 -9.33 -5.57
CA TYR A 6 -21.80 -8.79 -6.09
C TYR A 6 -22.70 -9.88 -6.68
N GLU A 7 -22.30 -11.14 -6.62
CA GLU A 7 -23.04 -12.25 -7.24
C GLU A 7 -24.43 -12.45 -6.63
N ASP A 8 -24.59 -12.14 -5.34
CA ASP A 8 -25.87 -12.26 -4.63
C ASP A 8 -26.75 -11.00 -4.70
N LEU A 9 -26.32 -9.96 -5.41
CA LEU A 9 -27.08 -8.71 -5.52
C LEU A 9 -28.18 -8.82 -6.60
N ALA A 10 -29.42 -8.52 -6.22
CA ALA A 10 -30.56 -8.58 -7.09
C ALA A 10 -31.39 -7.29 -7.01
N GLU A 11 -32.15 -7.03 -8.09
CA GLU A 11 -33.12 -5.93 -8.15
C GLU A 11 -34.17 -6.06 -7.02
N GLY A 12 -34.50 -4.94 -6.39
CA GLY A 12 -35.50 -4.88 -5.31
C GLY A 12 -34.93 -5.10 -3.90
N GLN A 13 -33.66 -5.39 -3.75
CA GLN A 13 -33.01 -5.46 -2.43
C GLN A 13 -32.95 -4.08 -1.76
N LYS A 14 -33.08 -4.07 -0.44
CA LYS A 14 -33.02 -2.84 0.37
C LYS A 14 -31.59 -2.43 0.63
N VAL A 15 -31.29 -1.17 0.40
CA VAL A 15 -29.98 -0.53 0.73
C VAL A 15 -30.19 0.40 1.92
N ARG A 16 -29.29 0.34 2.89
CA ARG A 16 -29.27 1.20 4.07
C ARG A 16 -28.03 2.10 4.04
N CYS A 17 -28.25 3.43 4.10
CA CYS A 17 -27.15 4.37 4.25
C CYS A 17 -26.56 4.28 5.65
N THR A 18 -25.23 4.26 5.76
CA THR A 18 -24.52 4.26 7.04
C THR A 18 -24.32 5.66 7.62
N GLY A 19 -24.46 6.70 6.78
CA GLY A 19 -24.12 8.09 7.11
C GLY A 19 -22.62 8.37 7.26
N ARG A 20 -21.75 7.40 6.94
CA ARG A 20 -20.29 7.53 6.99
C ARG A 20 -19.72 7.57 5.59
N ILE A 21 -18.65 8.32 5.41
CA ILE A 21 -17.80 8.25 4.20
C ILE A 21 -16.93 6.99 4.24
N LEU A 22 -16.34 6.65 3.11
CA LEU A 22 -15.43 5.51 3.03
C LEU A 22 -14.13 5.82 3.79
N GLU A 23 -13.83 5.01 4.78
CA GLU A 23 -12.66 5.12 5.65
C GLU A 23 -11.92 3.80 5.70
N VAL A 24 -10.62 3.87 5.99
CA VAL A 24 -9.77 2.70 6.25
C VAL A 24 -9.14 2.81 7.64
N PRO A 25 -8.87 1.67 8.29
CA PRO A 25 -8.13 1.66 9.55
C PRO A 25 -6.72 2.21 9.33
N VAL A 26 -6.24 2.94 10.31
CA VAL A 26 -4.89 3.50 10.32
C VAL A 26 -4.26 3.30 11.70
N GLY A 27 -2.95 3.40 11.78
CA GLY A 27 -2.26 3.32 13.06
C GLY A 27 -1.05 2.38 13.03
N PRO A 28 -0.27 2.39 14.12
CA PRO A 28 0.91 1.53 14.23
C PRO A 28 0.58 0.03 14.21
N GLU A 29 -0.65 -0.36 14.50
CA GLU A 29 -1.15 -1.74 14.52
C GLU A 29 -1.16 -2.36 13.12
N LEU A 30 -1.09 -1.55 12.06
CA LEU A 30 -0.98 -2.02 10.68
C LEU A 30 0.45 -2.44 10.31
N MET A 31 1.46 -2.08 11.11
CA MET A 31 2.83 -2.49 10.82
C MET A 31 2.95 -4.02 10.85
N GLY A 32 3.61 -4.59 9.85
CA GLY A 32 3.77 -6.03 9.72
C GLY A 32 2.54 -6.77 9.21
N ARG A 33 1.48 -6.06 8.81
CA ARG A 33 0.22 -6.65 8.38
C ARG A 33 0.06 -6.61 6.86
N VAL A 34 -0.72 -7.56 6.37
CA VAL A 34 -1.19 -7.59 4.98
C VAL A 34 -2.70 -7.38 5.00
N VAL A 35 -3.16 -6.34 4.31
CA VAL A 35 -4.56 -5.93 4.30
C VAL A 35 -5.10 -5.80 2.87
N ASP A 36 -6.40 -5.87 2.73
CA ASP A 36 -7.09 -5.57 1.47
C ASP A 36 -7.23 -4.05 1.25
N SER A 37 -7.91 -3.65 0.17
CA SER A 37 -8.14 -2.23 -0.16
C SER A 37 -9.07 -1.50 0.79
N LEU A 38 -9.80 -2.21 1.66
CA LEU A 38 -10.65 -1.62 2.70
C LEU A 38 -9.98 -1.65 4.08
N GLY A 39 -8.75 -2.18 4.14
CA GLY A 39 -8.00 -2.33 5.38
C GLY A 39 -8.36 -3.56 6.20
N ASN A 40 -9.12 -4.53 5.64
CA ASN A 40 -9.37 -5.78 6.32
C ASN A 40 -8.12 -6.66 6.28
N PRO A 41 -7.69 -7.27 7.39
CA PRO A 41 -6.53 -8.14 7.40
C PRO A 41 -6.78 -9.43 6.61
N ILE A 42 -5.83 -9.80 5.76
CA ILE A 42 -5.87 -11.01 4.93
C ILE A 42 -4.68 -11.95 5.20
N ASP A 43 -3.90 -11.66 6.23
CA ASP A 43 -2.70 -12.40 6.62
C ASP A 43 -2.94 -13.53 7.62
N GLY A 44 -4.19 -13.75 8.03
CA GLY A 44 -4.55 -14.77 9.02
C GLY A 44 -4.11 -14.50 10.46
N LYS A 45 -3.59 -13.29 10.74
CA LYS A 45 -3.10 -12.90 12.08
C LYS A 45 -4.21 -12.31 12.98
N GLY A 46 -5.48 -12.43 12.60
CA GLY A 46 -6.61 -11.86 13.34
C GLY A 46 -6.80 -10.36 13.12
N ASP A 47 -7.70 -9.75 13.87
CA ASP A 47 -8.06 -8.34 13.75
C ASP A 47 -6.89 -7.39 14.01
N LEU A 48 -6.98 -6.18 13.45
CA LEU A 48 -5.92 -5.16 13.58
C LEU A 48 -5.84 -4.55 14.97
N GLY A 49 -6.97 -4.52 15.71
CA GLY A 49 -7.02 -3.95 17.06
C GLY A 49 -6.94 -2.42 17.10
N THR A 50 -7.00 -1.74 15.95
CA THR A 50 -7.05 -0.28 15.91
C THR A 50 -8.47 0.24 15.82
N GLU A 51 -8.76 1.32 16.55
CA GLU A 51 -10.02 2.09 16.45
C GLU A 51 -9.86 3.36 15.58
N LEU A 52 -8.63 3.65 15.15
CA LEU A 52 -8.33 4.82 14.35
C LEU A 52 -8.72 4.57 12.90
N THR A 53 -9.43 5.53 12.30
CA THR A 53 -9.80 5.50 10.88
C THR A 53 -9.40 6.79 10.18
N SER A 54 -9.25 6.70 8.87
CA SER A 54 -8.91 7.84 8.04
C SER A 54 -9.67 7.75 6.72
N PRO A 55 -10.23 8.86 6.19
CA PRO A 55 -10.90 8.88 4.90
C PRO A 55 -9.98 8.38 3.80
N VAL A 56 -10.52 7.54 2.91
CA VAL A 56 -9.79 7.03 1.74
C VAL A 56 -9.46 8.16 0.77
N GLU A 57 -10.42 9.06 0.55
CA GLU A 57 -10.20 10.24 -0.29
C GLU A 57 -9.92 11.47 0.57
N LYS A 58 -8.76 12.08 0.33
CA LYS A 58 -8.32 13.32 0.99
C LYS A 58 -7.87 14.33 -0.06
N VAL A 59 -8.13 15.60 0.20
CA VAL A 59 -7.58 16.69 -0.61
C VAL A 59 -6.07 16.78 -0.33
N ALA A 60 -5.26 16.59 -1.37
CA ALA A 60 -3.80 16.72 -1.25
C ALA A 60 -3.41 18.17 -0.90
N PRO A 61 -2.36 18.38 -0.06
CA PRO A 61 -1.86 19.71 0.21
C PRO A 61 -1.42 20.40 -1.07
N GLY A 62 -1.79 21.69 -1.19
CA GLY A 62 -1.38 22.53 -2.31
C GLY A 62 0.11 22.82 -2.32
N VAL A 63 0.61 23.41 -3.41
CA VAL A 63 2.05 23.69 -3.61
C VAL A 63 2.65 24.53 -2.47
N ILE A 64 1.90 25.49 -1.95
CA ILE A 64 2.38 26.39 -0.88
C ILE A 64 2.55 25.65 0.47
N ALA A 65 1.72 24.62 0.72
CA ALA A 65 1.75 23.88 1.97
C ALA A 65 2.78 22.72 1.96
N ARG A 66 3.40 22.44 0.81
CA ARG A 66 4.39 21.37 0.68
C ARG A 66 5.78 21.85 1.06
N GLN A 67 6.48 21.04 1.84
CA GLN A 67 7.90 21.23 2.10
C GLN A 67 8.72 20.85 0.86
N SER A 68 9.83 21.57 0.63
CA SER A 68 10.80 21.22 -0.42
C SER A 68 11.42 19.84 -0.13
N VAL A 69 11.75 19.11 -1.20
CA VAL A 69 12.46 17.83 -1.09
C VAL A 69 13.96 18.15 -0.92
N ASP A 70 14.48 17.94 0.29
CA ASP A 70 15.85 18.28 0.69
C ASP A 70 16.60 17.11 1.37
N GLU A 71 15.90 16.03 1.69
CA GLU A 71 16.51 14.84 2.28
C GLU A 71 16.46 13.66 1.31
N PRO A 72 17.58 12.94 1.05
CA PRO A 72 17.61 11.78 0.20
C PRO A 72 17.02 10.54 0.91
N VAL A 73 16.38 9.66 0.12
CA VAL A 73 16.05 8.29 0.51
C VAL A 73 17.22 7.40 0.15
N GLN A 74 17.79 6.71 1.13
CA GLN A 74 18.84 5.72 0.89
C GLN A 74 18.19 4.41 0.41
N THR A 75 18.18 4.18 -0.88
CA THR A 75 17.57 2.97 -1.46
C THR A 75 18.45 1.72 -1.31
N GLY A 76 19.75 1.91 -1.05
CA GLY A 76 20.76 0.86 -1.02
C GLY A 76 21.20 0.41 -2.41
N LEU A 77 20.65 0.99 -3.46
CA LEU A 77 21.01 0.73 -4.84
C LEU A 77 22.02 1.79 -5.30
N LYS A 78 23.30 1.42 -5.38
CA LYS A 78 24.40 2.35 -5.68
C LYS A 78 24.15 3.24 -6.89
N ALA A 79 23.60 2.68 -7.96
CA ALA A 79 23.32 3.42 -9.19
C ALA A 79 22.25 4.51 -8.98
N ILE A 80 21.24 4.24 -8.15
CA ILE A 80 20.19 5.21 -7.83
C ILE A 80 20.75 6.25 -6.87
N ASP A 81 21.34 5.82 -5.75
CA ASP A 81 21.77 6.71 -4.68
C ASP A 81 22.89 7.67 -5.10
N THR A 82 23.71 7.29 -6.11
CA THR A 82 24.84 8.10 -6.56
C THR A 82 24.58 8.91 -7.83
N MET A 83 23.74 8.40 -8.75
CA MET A 83 23.55 9.04 -10.05
C MET A 83 22.18 9.73 -10.20
N VAL A 84 21.13 9.17 -9.60
CA VAL A 84 19.76 9.67 -9.68
C VAL A 84 19.09 9.57 -8.31
N PRO A 85 19.59 10.28 -7.30
CA PRO A 85 19.11 10.17 -5.93
C PRO A 85 17.62 10.54 -5.85
N ILE A 86 16.89 9.77 -5.05
CA ILE A 86 15.46 9.99 -4.78
C ILE A 86 15.33 10.70 -3.45
N GLY A 87 14.55 11.76 -3.42
CA GLY A 87 14.30 12.53 -2.19
C GLY A 87 13.04 12.07 -1.45
N ARG A 88 13.01 12.27 -0.15
CA ARG A 88 11.84 12.02 0.69
C ARG A 88 10.68 12.94 0.27
N GLY A 89 9.54 12.34 -0.08
CA GLY A 89 8.39 13.06 -0.62
C GLY A 89 8.40 13.19 -2.16
N GLN A 90 9.46 12.72 -2.83
CA GLN A 90 9.50 12.68 -4.28
C GLN A 90 8.57 11.59 -4.83
N ARG A 91 8.03 11.85 -6.00
CA ARG A 91 7.25 10.91 -6.80
C ARG A 91 8.13 10.36 -7.91
N GLU A 92 8.38 9.06 -7.91
CA GLU A 92 9.27 8.40 -8.86
C GLU A 92 8.53 7.35 -9.67
N LEU A 93 8.86 7.22 -10.96
CA LEU A 93 8.31 6.23 -11.86
C LEU A 93 9.35 5.17 -12.19
N ILE A 94 9.04 3.90 -11.87
CA ILE A 94 9.83 2.74 -12.29
C ILE A 94 9.09 2.07 -13.44
N ILE A 95 9.56 2.29 -14.67
CA ILE A 95 8.94 1.79 -15.91
C ILE A 95 9.86 0.83 -16.65
N GLY A 96 9.28 -0.14 -17.34
CA GLY A 96 10.00 -1.09 -18.19
C GLY A 96 9.18 -2.33 -18.48
N ASP A 97 9.69 -3.24 -19.28
CA ASP A 97 9.05 -4.49 -19.69
C ASP A 97 8.83 -5.46 -18.52
N ARG A 98 8.13 -6.56 -18.78
CA ARG A 98 7.91 -7.60 -17.78
C ARG A 98 9.25 -8.27 -17.40
N GLN A 99 9.37 -8.63 -16.12
CA GLN A 99 10.48 -9.42 -15.56
C GLN A 99 11.88 -8.77 -15.61
N ILE A 100 12.00 -7.46 -15.82
CA ILE A 100 13.29 -6.75 -15.85
C ILE A 100 13.74 -6.25 -14.45
N GLY A 101 13.02 -6.58 -13.38
CA GLY A 101 13.44 -6.25 -12.01
C GLY A 101 12.79 -5.02 -11.39
N LYS A 102 11.72 -4.43 -11.95
CA LYS A 102 11.02 -3.26 -11.37
C LYS A 102 10.63 -3.48 -9.90
N THR A 103 9.99 -4.62 -9.63
CA THR A 103 9.59 -4.97 -8.25
C THR A 103 10.79 -5.20 -7.35
N ALA A 104 11.90 -5.75 -7.88
CA ALA A 104 13.12 -5.95 -7.10
C ALA A 104 13.67 -4.61 -6.58
N VAL A 105 13.72 -3.59 -7.43
CA VAL A 105 14.14 -2.23 -7.03
C VAL A 105 13.30 -1.70 -5.87
N ALA A 106 11.97 -1.84 -5.96
CA ALA A 106 11.05 -1.38 -4.90
C ALA A 106 11.25 -2.17 -3.59
N ILE A 107 11.37 -3.51 -3.68
CA ILE A 107 11.55 -4.37 -2.51
C ILE A 107 12.91 -4.14 -1.85
N ASP A 108 13.96 -4.01 -2.62
CA ASP A 108 15.30 -3.74 -2.09
C ASP A 108 15.34 -2.36 -1.39
N ALA A 109 14.67 -1.34 -1.95
CA ALA A 109 14.51 -0.05 -1.29
C ALA A 109 13.78 -0.17 0.06
N ILE A 110 12.71 -0.98 0.16
CA ILE A 110 11.99 -1.23 1.41
C ILE A 110 12.90 -1.95 2.43
N ILE A 111 13.60 -3.00 2.01
CA ILE A 111 14.51 -3.76 2.88
C ILE A 111 15.58 -2.85 3.47
N ASN A 112 16.10 -1.93 2.67
CA ASN A 112 17.14 -1.00 3.11
C ASN A 112 16.65 0.14 4.02
N GLN A 113 15.33 0.24 4.29
CA GLN A 113 14.80 1.19 5.28
C GLN A 113 14.84 0.68 6.72
N LYS A 114 15.40 -0.50 6.96
CA LYS A 114 15.60 -1.01 8.32
C LYS A 114 16.40 0.01 9.16
N ASP A 115 15.93 0.26 10.36
CA ASP A 115 16.54 1.18 11.33
C ASP A 115 16.59 2.68 10.92
N THR A 116 16.00 3.05 9.79
CA THR A 116 15.92 4.47 9.36
C THR A 116 14.74 5.24 9.96
N GLY A 117 13.79 4.54 10.57
CA GLY A 117 12.53 5.11 11.06
C GLY A 117 11.48 5.34 9.96
N ILE A 118 11.82 5.10 8.70
CA ILE A 118 10.88 5.24 7.57
C ILE A 118 9.88 4.08 7.60
N LYS A 119 8.59 4.41 7.52
CA LYS A 119 7.52 3.44 7.34
C LYS A 119 7.29 3.22 5.85
N CYS A 120 7.16 1.97 5.47
CA CYS A 120 6.98 1.58 4.08
C CYS A 120 5.57 1.03 3.86
N ILE A 121 4.95 1.41 2.75
CA ILE A 121 3.67 0.84 2.35
C ILE A 121 3.83 0.29 0.93
N TYR A 122 3.67 -1.02 0.80
CA TYR A 122 3.69 -1.68 -0.50
C TYR A 122 2.27 -1.94 -0.97
N VAL A 123 1.86 -1.31 -2.07
CA VAL A 123 0.52 -1.46 -2.65
C VAL A 123 0.59 -2.31 -3.89
N ALA A 124 0.03 -3.52 -3.83
CA ALA A 124 -0.05 -4.45 -4.95
C ALA A 124 -1.40 -4.33 -5.65
N VAL A 125 -1.42 -3.90 -6.90
CA VAL A 125 -2.64 -3.72 -7.70
C VAL A 125 -2.61 -4.62 -8.92
N GLY A 126 -3.66 -5.43 -9.11
CA GLY A 126 -3.82 -6.28 -10.28
C GLY A 126 -2.77 -7.39 -10.42
N GLN A 127 -2.03 -7.70 -9.37
CA GLN A 127 -1.02 -8.76 -9.36
C GLN A 127 -1.64 -10.11 -9.03
N LYS A 128 -0.97 -11.20 -9.47
CA LYS A 128 -1.34 -12.55 -9.05
C LYS A 128 -1.10 -12.71 -7.54
N GLN A 129 -1.99 -13.38 -6.83
CA GLN A 129 -1.84 -13.64 -5.39
C GLN A 129 -0.51 -14.33 -5.05
N SER A 130 -0.05 -15.27 -5.90
CA SER A 130 1.24 -15.93 -5.73
C SER A 130 2.43 -14.94 -5.79
N SER A 131 2.33 -13.90 -6.60
CA SER A 131 3.36 -12.84 -6.67
C SER A 131 3.35 -11.98 -5.42
N ILE A 132 2.18 -11.63 -4.91
CA ILE A 132 2.03 -10.88 -3.66
C ILE A 132 2.58 -11.69 -2.48
N ALA A 133 2.23 -12.97 -2.39
CA ALA A 133 2.76 -13.88 -1.37
C ALA A 133 4.30 -14.02 -1.44
N ALA A 134 4.88 -14.04 -2.64
CA ALA A 134 6.32 -14.07 -2.80
C ALA A 134 7.00 -12.78 -2.31
N VAL A 135 6.38 -11.61 -2.53
CA VAL A 135 6.85 -10.33 -2.01
C VAL A 135 6.79 -10.31 -0.48
N VAL A 136 5.67 -10.68 0.11
CA VAL A 136 5.51 -10.74 1.57
C VAL A 136 6.56 -11.64 2.20
N ARG A 137 6.75 -12.86 1.66
CA ARG A 137 7.78 -13.79 2.13
C ARG A 137 9.17 -13.18 2.07
N LYS A 138 9.51 -12.51 0.96
CA LYS A 138 10.83 -11.87 0.81
C LYS A 138 11.03 -10.77 1.85
N LEU A 139 10.01 -9.97 2.15
CA LEU A 139 10.07 -8.95 3.19
C LEU A 139 10.22 -9.57 4.60
N GLU A 140 9.51 -10.67 4.87
CA GLU A 140 9.62 -11.42 6.13
C GLU A 140 11.03 -12.01 6.32
N GLU A 141 11.58 -12.66 5.30
CA GLU A 141 12.92 -13.25 5.31
C GLU A 141 14.03 -12.24 5.65
N HIS A 142 13.82 -10.97 5.31
CA HIS A 142 14.77 -9.89 5.59
C HIS A 142 14.39 -9.04 6.83
N GLY A 143 13.32 -9.41 7.55
CA GLY A 143 12.84 -8.65 8.71
C GLY A 143 12.31 -7.26 8.36
N ALA A 144 11.93 -7.05 7.09
CA ALA A 144 11.42 -5.75 6.62
C ALA A 144 9.93 -5.54 6.90
N MET A 145 9.20 -6.58 7.29
CA MET A 145 7.79 -6.46 7.67
C MET A 145 7.59 -5.58 8.91
N ASP A 146 8.55 -5.51 9.82
CA ASP A 146 8.45 -4.70 11.05
C ASP A 146 8.20 -3.20 10.79
N HIS A 147 8.59 -2.72 9.63
CA HIS A 147 8.38 -1.33 9.21
C HIS A 147 7.55 -1.21 7.92
N THR A 148 6.87 -2.28 7.51
CA THR A 148 6.14 -2.31 6.24
C THR A 148 4.69 -2.72 6.43
N ILE A 149 3.78 -2.04 5.71
CA ILE A 149 2.39 -2.43 5.51
C ILE A 149 2.26 -2.92 4.06
N VAL A 150 1.53 -4.01 3.85
CA VAL A 150 1.20 -4.49 2.50
C VAL A 150 -0.29 -4.34 2.25
N VAL A 151 -0.67 -3.56 1.24
CA VAL A 151 -2.04 -3.43 0.77
C VAL A 151 -2.18 -4.23 -0.52
N ALA A 152 -3.06 -5.22 -0.53
CA ALA A 152 -3.19 -6.14 -1.65
C ALA A 152 -4.56 -6.05 -2.31
N ALA A 153 -4.57 -5.78 -3.62
CA ALA A 153 -5.71 -5.92 -4.50
C ALA A 153 -5.29 -6.79 -5.69
N GLY A 154 -5.57 -8.07 -5.60
CA GLY A 154 -5.17 -9.07 -6.59
C GLY A 154 -5.90 -8.93 -7.92
N ALA A 155 -5.43 -9.65 -8.94
CA ALA A 155 -6.06 -9.64 -10.27
C ALA A 155 -7.47 -10.26 -10.29
N ALA A 156 -7.81 -11.07 -9.28
CA ALA A 156 -9.13 -11.66 -9.12
C ALA A 156 -10.12 -10.76 -8.36
N ASP A 157 -9.62 -9.73 -7.69
CA ASP A 157 -10.47 -8.84 -6.90
C ASP A 157 -11.27 -7.89 -7.83
N PRO A 158 -12.46 -7.44 -7.38
CA PRO A 158 -13.28 -6.50 -8.14
C PRO A 158 -12.49 -5.24 -8.55
N ALA A 159 -12.77 -4.70 -9.74
CA ALA A 159 -12.08 -3.52 -10.27
C ALA A 159 -12.15 -2.32 -9.31
N ALA A 160 -13.24 -2.18 -8.56
CA ALA A 160 -13.39 -1.14 -7.55
C ALA A 160 -12.35 -1.26 -6.43
N MET A 161 -12.06 -2.47 -5.99
CA MET A 161 -11.04 -2.75 -4.97
C MET A 161 -9.64 -2.42 -5.50
N GLN A 162 -9.36 -2.79 -6.75
CA GLN A 162 -8.08 -2.47 -7.40
C GLN A 162 -7.90 -0.95 -7.56
N PHE A 163 -8.97 -0.22 -7.88
CA PHE A 163 -8.95 1.24 -7.97
C PHE A 163 -8.70 1.91 -6.61
N LEU A 164 -9.30 1.40 -5.54
CA LEU A 164 -9.18 1.98 -4.20
C LEU A 164 -7.84 1.70 -3.52
N ALA A 165 -7.17 0.61 -3.84
CA ALA A 165 -5.95 0.19 -3.15
C ALA A 165 -4.87 1.30 -3.03
N PRO A 166 -4.53 2.06 -4.08
CA PRO A 166 -3.56 3.17 -3.97
C PRO A 166 -4.03 4.28 -3.03
N TYR A 167 -5.34 4.61 -3.04
CA TYR A 167 -5.90 5.62 -2.15
C TYR A 167 -5.85 5.17 -0.70
N SER A 168 -6.23 3.93 -0.44
CA SER A 168 -6.17 3.32 0.89
C SER A 168 -4.75 3.29 1.44
N GLY A 169 -3.78 2.82 0.63
CA GLY A 169 -2.38 2.83 1.03
C GLY A 169 -1.81 4.23 1.25
N THR A 170 -2.35 5.26 0.59
CA THR A 170 -1.95 6.66 0.84
C THR A 170 -2.58 7.21 2.13
N SER A 171 -3.71 6.68 2.55
CA SER A 171 -4.41 7.10 3.77
C SER A 171 -3.88 6.43 5.04
N MET A 172 -3.30 5.23 4.91
CA MET A 172 -2.65 4.48 5.98
C MET A 172 -1.30 5.10 6.34
#